data_4d62b2d9678ff8a45e9399972cc2029f
#
_entry.id   4d62b2d9678ff8a45e9399972cc2029f
#
_cell.length_a   1.000
_cell.length_b   1.000
_cell.length_c   1.000
_cell.angle_alpha   90.00
_cell.angle_beta   90.00
_cell.angle_gamma   90.00
#
_symmetry.space_group_name_H-M   'P 1'
#
loop_
_entity.id
_entity.type
_entity.pdbx_description
1 polymer ?
#
loop_
_entity_poly.entity_id
_entity_poly.type
_entity_poly.pdbx_seq_one_letter_code
_entity_poly.pdbx_strand_id
1 'polypeptide(L)'
;MKQRNLLNGGVAILFAISLAACGGSSDKSAEANLVQKPKVTVEKVFAQDVEQIEVFTATVNSEVKNNISPKSASRIERIYVEVGDYVQKGQKLAMMERVSLDQIRLQMENDSIEFERIDQLYAVGGCSKSEWDAKEMKYKVSRTNYNNLIENTYLLSPIEGVVTARNYDQGDMYTMGSPLFVVEKIRPVKIVVGVSEELYTKINKGMKVDVNLDVYPGETFQGVVKIKYPSVDPATRTFQVEVTIPNNNYKVRPGMFARVTFSYGKES
;
A
#
# COMPACT_ATOMS: atom_id res chain seq x y z
N MET A 1 25.37 23.91 38.82
CA MET A 1 25.77 25.26 39.25
C MET A 1 24.53 26.14 39.32
N LYS A 2 24.36 26.63 40.58
CA LYS A 2 23.63 27.83 41.07
C LYS A 2 22.10 27.88 40.76
N GLN A 3 21.21 27.57 41.73
CA GLN A 3 20.81 28.37 42.94
C GLN A 3 20.50 29.82 42.54
N ARG A 4 19.43 30.43 42.97
CA ARG A 4 18.96 30.77 44.36
C ARG A 4 17.64 31.53 44.23
N ASN A 5 16.62 31.22 45.07
CA ASN A 5 16.19 31.99 46.26
C ASN A 5 15.68 33.42 45.95
N LEU A 6 14.71 33.96 46.54
CA LEU A 6 14.12 34.18 47.89
C LEU A 6 13.04 35.28 47.68
N LEU A 7 12.13 35.68 48.36
CA LEU A 7 11.76 35.70 49.76
C LEU A 7 10.46 36.57 49.92
N ASN A 8 9.60 36.18 50.81
CA ASN A 8 8.97 36.99 51.86
C ASN A 8 8.04 38.18 51.58
N GLY A 9 7.06 38.21 52.47
CA GLY A 9 6.35 39.39 52.95
C GLY A 9 4.90 39.12 53.24
N GLY A 10 4.60 38.72 54.31
CA GLY A 10 3.80 38.72 55.44
C GLY A 10 3.49 40.06 56.04
N VAL A 11 2.25 40.38 56.25
CA VAL A 11 1.82 41.33 57.33
C VAL A 11 0.45 40.89 57.84
N ALA A 12 0.46 40.59 59.12
CA ALA A 12 -0.69 40.42 60.01
C ALA A 12 -0.96 41.77 60.71
N ILE A 13 -2.21 42.15 60.82
CA ILE A 13 -2.67 43.12 61.86
C ILE A 13 -4.08 42.80 62.29
N LEU A 14 -4.15 42.54 63.44
CA LEU A 14 -4.90 42.49 64.67
C LEU A 14 -6.03 43.53 64.84
N PHE A 15 -7.14 43.05 65.50
CA PHE A 15 -7.90 43.69 66.59
C PHE A 15 -8.93 44.80 66.25
N ALA A 16 -10.20 44.53 66.55
CA ALA A 16 -10.86 45.14 67.72
C ALA A 16 -12.29 44.63 67.93
N ILE A 17 -12.52 44.22 69.16
CA ILE A 17 -13.77 43.84 69.79
C ILE A 17 -14.55 45.11 70.13
N SER A 18 -15.88 45.16 69.91
CA SER A 18 -16.77 45.97 70.75
C SER A 18 -18.10 45.24 70.89
N LEU A 19 -18.39 44.80 72.16
CA LEU A 19 -19.68 44.43 72.62
C LEU A 19 -20.55 45.68 72.82
N ALA A 20 -21.82 45.62 72.42
CA ALA A 20 -22.90 46.37 73.07
C ALA A 20 -24.15 45.53 72.97
N ALA A 21 -24.68 45.29 74.14
CA ALA A 21 -25.88 44.52 74.45
C ALA A 21 -27.15 45.40 74.51
N CYS A 22 -28.27 44.70 74.55
CA CYS A 22 -29.66 45.10 74.94
C CYS A 22 -30.60 45.31 73.75
N GLY A 23 -31.59 44.48 73.61
CA GLY A 23 -32.84 44.40 74.43
C GLY A 23 -34.03 44.51 73.54
N GLY A 24 -34.93 43.59 73.52
CA GLY A 24 -36.33 43.90 73.31
C GLY A 24 -37.10 43.16 72.24
N SER A 25 -37.93 42.24 72.66
CA SER A 25 -39.31 41.92 72.21
C SER A 25 -39.50 41.17 70.84
N SER A 26 -39.79 39.94 70.97
CA SER A 26 -40.83 39.12 70.33
C SER A 26 -41.67 39.79 69.24
N ASP A 27 -41.51 39.29 68.04
CA ASP A 27 -42.64 38.98 67.15
C ASP A 27 -42.34 37.73 66.32
N LYS A 28 -43.06 36.69 66.52
CA LYS A 28 -43.05 35.47 65.71
C LYS A 28 -43.85 35.75 64.46
N SER A 29 -43.18 36.12 63.38
CA SER A 29 -43.69 35.92 62.06
C SER A 29 -43.02 34.68 61.47
N ALA A 30 -43.82 33.63 61.33
CA ALA A 30 -43.43 32.41 60.63
C ALA A 30 -43.17 32.76 59.19
N GLU A 31 -41.92 32.96 58.81
CA GLU A 31 -41.52 32.91 57.41
C GLU A 31 -41.67 31.49 56.91
N ALA A 32 -42.73 31.29 56.12
CA ALA A 32 -42.91 30.08 55.34
C ALA A 32 -41.70 29.94 54.43
N ASN A 33 -40.89 28.96 54.76
CA ASN A 33 -39.79 28.52 53.86
C ASN A 33 -40.45 28.06 52.56
N LEU A 34 -40.55 28.99 51.58
CA LEU A 34 -40.92 28.67 50.22
C LEU A 34 -39.81 27.84 49.67
N VAL A 35 -39.96 26.52 49.76
CA VAL A 35 -39.11 25.57 48.97
C VAL A 35 -39.30 25.97 47.52
N GLN A 36 -38.33 26.73 46.98
CA GLN A 36 -38.26 27.01 45.56
C GLN A 36 -38.07 25.66 44.82
N LYS A 37 -39.15 25.19 44.24
CA LYS A 37 -39.08 24.03 43.35
C LYS A 37 -38.10 24.37 42.21
N PRO A 38 -37.07 23.55 42.00
CA PRO A 38 -36.15 23.80 40.89
C PRO A 38 -36.95 23.80 39.60
N LYS A 39 -36.74 24.82 38.79
CA LYS A 39 -37.28 24.87 37.43
C LYS A 39 -36.53 23.80 36.59
N VAL A 40 -37.21 22.74 36.25
CA VAL A 40 -36.73 21.72 35.29
C VAL A 40 -37.21 22.13 33.91
N THR A 41 -36.29 22.30 33.01
CA THR A 41 -36.59 22.44 31.58
C THR A 41 -36.70 21.03 31.01
N VAL A 42 -37.86 20.71 30.48
CA VAL A 42 -38.09 19.41 29.83
C VAL A 42 -37.99 19.65 28.32
N GLU A 43 -37.05 18.98 27.68
CA GLU A 43 -36.90 18.97 26.23
C GLU A 43 -37.43 17.65 25.68
N LYS A 44 -38.14 17.73 24.55
CA LYS A 44 -38.63 16.51 23.90
C LYS A 44 -37.47 15.81 23.23
N VAL A 45 -37.22 14.58 23.64
CA VAL A 45 -36.26 13.69 22.98
C VAL A 45 -36.94 13.08 21.76
N PHE A 46 -36.31 13.23 20.63
CA PHE A 46 -36.73 12.58 19.38
C PHE A 46 -35.73 11.47 19.08
N ALA A 47 -36.22 10.30 18.70
CA ALA A 47 -35.37 9.28 18.10
C ALA A 47 -34.88 9.77 16.69
N GLN A 48 -33.58 9.80 16.51
CA GLN A 48 -32.97 10.15 15.23
C GLN A 48 -32.07 9.00 14.80
N ASP A 49 -32.24 8.53 13.58
CA ASP A 49 -31.37 7.54 13.00
C ASP A 49 -29.94 8.12 12.89
N VAL A 50 -29.00 7.53 13.61
CA VAL A 50 -27.58 7.90 13.54
C VAL A 50 -26.86 6.85 12.72
N GLU A 51 -26.19 7.32 11.66
CA GLU A 51 -25.35 6.45 10.85
C GLU A 51 -24.13 6.00 11.65
N GLN A 52 -23.94 4.68 11.75
CA GLN A 52 -22.77 4.12 12.40
C GLN A 52 -21.60 4.13 11.44
N ILE A 53 -20.62 4.97 11.73
CA ILE A 53 -19.40 5.13 10.93
C ILE A 53 -18.18 4.90 11.81
N GLU A 54 -17.18 4.24 11.23
CA GLU A 54 -15.84 4.19 11.83
C GLU A 54 -14.77 4.56 10.82
N VAL A 55 -13.74 5.25 11.30
CA VAL A 55 -12.64 5.77 10.48
C VAL A 55 -11.35 5.06 10.86
N PHE A 56 -10.73 4.44 9.90
CA PHE A 56 -9.43 3.78 10.04
C PHE A 56 -8.39 4.47 9.19
N THR A 57 -7.16 4.49 9.69
CA THR A 57 -6.02 5.05 8.97
C THR A 57 -5.17 3.95 8.35
N ALA A 58 -4.68 4.20 7.16
CA ALA A 58 -3.82 3.27 6.44
C ALA A 58 -2.98 3.98 5.38
N THR A 59 -2.05 3.26 4.79
CA THR A 59 -1.25 3.74 3.66
C THR A 59 -1.76 3.15 2.35
N VAL A 60 -1.80 3.99 1.32
CA VAL A 60 -2.10 3.56 -0.05
C VAL A 60 -0.96 2.70 -0.57
N ASN A 61 -1.30 1.57 -1.17
CA ASN A 61 -0.36 0.67 -1.82
C ASN A 61 -0.69 0.53 -3.32
N SER A 62 0.30 0.19 -4.12
CA SER A 62 0.08 -0.24 -5.49
C SER A 62 -0.70 -1.56 -5.52
N GLU A 63 -1.51 -1.78 -6.57
CA GLU A 63 -2.20 -3.06 -6.79
C GLU A 63 -1.20 -4.22 -6.89
N VAL A 64 -0.14 -4.01 -7.69
CA VAL A 64 0.98 -4.94 -7.84
C VAL A 64 2.28 -4.15 -7.84
N LYS A 65 3.29 -4.68 -7.17
CA LYS A 65 4.66 -4.15 -7.14
C LYS A 65 5.61 -5.24 -7.59
N ASN A 66 6.34 -5.02 -8.67
CA ASN A 66 7.32 -5.95 -9.20
C ASN A 66 8.72 -5.37 -9.14
N ASN A 67 9.60 -6.15 -8.53
CA ASN A 67 11.04 -5.91 -8.55
C ASN A 67 11.64 -6.64 -9.75
N ILE A 68 12.26 -5.90 -10.65
CA ILE A 68 12.79 -6.41 -11.92
C ILE A 68 14.30 -6.42 -11.86
N SER A 69 14.87 -7.61 -12.05
CA SER A 69 16.31 -7.86 -11.97
C SER A 69 16.75 -8.84 -13.03
N PRO A 70 17.97 -8.72 -13.56
CA PRO A 70 18.60 -9.79 -14.33
C PRO A 70 18.76 -11.05 -13.48
N LYS A 71 18.73 -12.23 -14.10
CA LYS A 71 18.93 -13.52 -13.42
C LYS A 71 20.41 -13.78 -13.03
N SER A 72 21.34 -13.07 -13.67
CA SER A 72 22.78 -13.20 -13.43
C SER A 72 23.47 -11.84 -13.41
N ALA A 73 24.66 -11.78 -12.80
CA ALA A 73 25.51 -10.59 -12.85
C ALA A 73 25.93 -10.31 -14.29
N SER A 74 25.79 -9.06 -14.74
CA SER A 74 26.14 -8.61 -16.08
C SER A 74 26.22 -7.09 -16.12
N ARG A 75 26.91 -6.53 -17.11
CA ARG A 75 26.97 -5.09 -17.35
C ARG A 75 25.67 -4.61 -17.99
N ILE A 76 25.20 -3.44 -17.57
CA ILE A 76 24.04 -2.76 -18.15
C ILE A 76 24.51 -2.01 -19.41
N GLU A 77 24.13 -2.52 -20.58
CA GLU A 77 24.51 -1.90 -21.85
C GLU A 77 23.66 -0.66 -22.15
N ARG A 78 22.35 -0.74 -21.90
CA ARG A 78 21.42 0.37 -22.15
C ARG A 78 20.20 0.32 -21.25
N ILE A 79 19.75 1.51 -20.84
CA ILE A 79 18.49 1.73 -20.14
C ILE A 79 17.55 2.49 -21.07
N TYR A 80 16.28 2.10 -21.13
CA TYR A 80 15.26 2.65 -22.03
C TYR A 80 14.18 3.45 -21.34
N VAL A 81 14.14 3.43 -19.99
CA VAL A 81 13.08 4.04 -19.18
C VAL A 81 13.67 4.76 -17.98
N GLU A 82 12.96 5.81 -17.53
CA GLU A 82 13.32 6.57 -16.34
C GLU A 82 12.25 6.43 -15.23
N VAL A 83 12.61 6.87 -14.02
CA VAL A 83 11.67 6.93 -12.91
C VAL A 83 10.55 7.91 -13.25
N GLY A 84 9.31 7.44 -13.11
CA GLY A 84 8.10 8.20 -13.47
C GLY A 84 7.49 7.77 -14.81
N ASP A 85 8.21 7.06 -15.67
CA ASP A 85 7.69 6.59 -16.94
C ASP A 85 6.59 5.54 -16.75
N TYR A 86 5.56 5.62 -17.60
CA TYR A 86 4.56 4.57 -17.73
C TYR A 86 5.04 3.52 -18.72
N VAL A 87 5.01 2.26 -18.32
CA VAL A 87 5.44 1.13 -19.12
C VAL A 87 4.32 0.12 -19.33
N GLN A 88 4.31 -0.51 -20.51
CA GLN A 88 3.37 -1.58 -20.83
C GLN A 88 3.97 -2.95 -20.49
N LYS A 89 3.10 -3.95 -20.30
CA LYS A 89 3.56 -5.34 -20.18
C LYS A 89 4.32 -5.76 -21.42
N GLY A 90 5.52 -6.34 -21.24
CA GLY A 90 6.43 -6.75 -22.32
C GLY A 90 7.31 -5.63 -22.89
N GLN A 91 7.17 -4.40 -22.39
CA GLN A 91 8.04 -3.29 -22.82
C GLN A 91 9.46 -3.51 -22.31
N LYS A 92 10.46 -3.21 -23.17
CA LYS A 92 11.88 -3.26 -22.81
C LYS A 92 12.21 -2.13 -21.84
N LEU A 93 12.81 -2.49 -20.70
CA LEU A 93 13.27 -1.55 -19.68
C LEU A 93 14.77 -1.31 -19.76
N ALA A 94 15.54 -2.39 -19.95
CA ALA A 94 16.98 -2.32 -20.10
C ALA A 94 17.48 -3.46 -20.98
N MET A 95 18.71 -3.31 -21.44
CA MET A 95 19.49 -4.29 -22.18
C MET A 95 20.80 -4.52 -21.43
N MET A 96 21.07 -5.78 -21.14
CA MET A 96 22.34 -6.24 -20.58
C MET A 96 23.33 -6.53 -21.70
N GLU A 97 24.63 -6.66 -21.35
CA GLU A 97 25.69 -6.99 -22.29
C GLU A 97 25.37 -8.24 -23.13
N ARG A 98 25.54 -8.15 -24.45
CA ARG A 98 25.07 -9.14 -25.42
C ARG A 98 26.12 -10.15 -25.91
N VAL A 99 27.38 -10.04 -25.47
CA VAL A 99 28.46 -10.90 -25.97
C VAL A 99 28.10 -12.38 -25.90
N SER A 100 27.62 -12.84 -24.75
CA SER A 100 27.21 -14.25 -24.57
C SER A 100 25.96 -14.60 -25.39
N LEU A 101 25.04 -13.67 -25.60
CA LEU A 101 23.83 -13.87 -26.40
C LEU A 101 24.22 -14.06 -27.90
N ASP A 102 25.12 -13.24 -28.42
CA ASP A 102 25.54 -13.34 -29.79
C ASP A 102 26.30 -14.65 -30.08
N GLN A 103 27.12 -15.12 -29.14
CA GLN A 103 27.79 -16.44 -29.27
C GLN A 103 26.78 -17.60 -29.30
N ILE A 104 25.82 -17.62 -28.38
CA ILE A 104 24.80 -18.68 -28.31
C ILE A 104 23.87 -18.61 -29.52
N ARG A 105 23.57 -17.40 -30.05
CA ARG A 105 22.79 -17.23 -31.27
C ARG A 105 23.48 -17.91 -32.46
N LEU A 106 24.76 -17.65 -32.66
CA LEU A 106 25.54 -18.28 -33.75
C LEU A 106 25.60 -19.80 -33.63
N GLN A 107 25.73 -20.32 -32.39
CA GLN A 107 25.69 -21.76 -32.12
C GLN A 107 24.31 -22.35 -32.48
N MET A 108 23.23 -21.72 -32.05
CA MET A 108 21.87 -22.16 -32.34
C MET A 108 21.57 -22.11 -33.87
N GLU A 109 22.01 -21.06 -34.56
CA GLU A 109 21.89 -20.93 -36.02
C GLU A 109 22.60 -22.09 -36.73
N ASN A 110 23.84 -22.40 -36.32
CA ASN A 110 24.60 -23.54 -36.88
C ASN A 110 23.88 -24.87 -36.62
N ASP A 111 23.42 -25.12 -35.39
CA ASP A 111 22.72 -26.36 -35.05
C ASP A 111 21.37 -26.48 -35.77
N SER A 112 20.69 -25.36 -36.06
CA SER A 112 19.47 -25.33 -36.88
C SER A 112 19.78 -25.75 -38.35
N ILE A 113 20.83 -25.21 -38.96
CA ILE A 113 21.23 -25.55 -40.33
C ILE A 113 21.63 -27.04 -40.43
N GLU A 114 22.38 -27.53 -39.43
CA GLU A 114 22.76 -28.96 -39.40
C GLU A 114 21.52 -29.86 -39.26
N PHE A 115 20.58 -29.52 -38.37
CA PHE A 115 19.35 -30.27 -38.20
C PHE A 115 18.52 -30.27 -39.48
N GLU A 116 18.32 -29.14 -40.13
CA GLU A 116 17.58 -29.03 -41.40
C GLU A 116 18.16 -29.91 -42.52
N ARG A 117 19.52 -30.01 -42.66
CA ARG A 117 20.15 -30.91 -43.59
C ARG A 117 19.86 -32.38 -43.28
N ILE A 118 19.94 -32.78 -42.02
CA ILE A 118 19.68 -34.17 -41.60
C ILE A 118 18.18 -34.49 -41.72
N ASP A 119 17.31 -33.54 -41.48
CA ASP A 119 15.86 -33.70 -41.65
C ASP A 119 15.50 -34.01 -43.12
N GLN A 120 16.12 -33.27 -44.06
CA GLN A 120 15.97 -33.54 -45.49
C GLN A 120 16.54 -34.91 -45.91
N LEU A 121 17.70 -35.34 -45.35
CA LEU A 121 18.26 -36.65 -45.58
C LEU A 121 17.38 -37.77 -45.00
N TYR A 122 16.86 -37.58 -43.85
CA TYR A 122 15.98 -38.55 -43.20
C TYR A 122 14.68 -38.77 -43.99
N ALA A 123 14.09 -37.69 -44.54
CA ALA A 123 12.88 -37.72 -45.36
C ALA A 123 13.04 -38.66 -46.62
N VAL A 124 14.27 -38.80 -47.13
CA VAL A 124 14.59 -39.67 -48.29
C VAL A 124 15.29 -40.99 -47.90
N GLY A 125 15.32 -41.32 -46.59
CA GLY A 125 15.97 -42.53 -46.10
C GLY A 125 17.50 -42.51 -46.08
N GLY A 126 18.12 -41.34 -46.20
CA GLY A 126 19.57 -41.11 -46.34
C GLY A 126 20.33 -41.10 -44.99
N CYS A 127 19.65 -41.16 -43.86
CA CYS A 127 20.27 -41.28 -42.52
C CYS A 127 19.43 -42.12 -41.58
N SER A 128 20.04 -42.55 -40.45
CA SER A 128 19.34 -43.32 -39.42
C SER A 128 18.45 -42.47 -38.55
N LYS A 129 17.40 -43.07 -37.96
CA LYS A 129 16.55 -42.40 -36.97
C LYS A 129 17.36 -41.90 -35.77
N SER A 130 18.35 -42.64 -35.31
CA SER A 130 19.23 -42.27 -34.21
C SER A 130 20.04 -40.99 -34.52
N GLU A 131 20.52 -40.85 -35.75
CA GLU A 131 21.26 -39.67 -36.19
C GLU A 131 20.35 -38.42 -36.30
N TRP A 132 19.14 -38.61 -36.80
CA TRP A 132 18.13 -37.59 -36.84
C TRP A 132 17.75 -37.11 -35.44
N ASP A 133 17.42 -38.06 -34.52
CA ASP A 133 17.08 -37.74 -33.12
C ASP A 133 18.21 -36.99 -32.41
N ALA A 134 19.47 -37.35 -32.67
CA ALA A 134 20.62 -36.68 -32.05
C ALA A 134 20.75 -35.22 -32.49
N LYS A 135 20.57 -34.95 -33.81
CA LYS A 135 20.62 -33.57 -34.35
C LYS A 135 19.43 -32.74 -33.93
N GLU A 136 18.21 -33.31 -33.88
CA GLU A 136 17.04 -32.65 -33.37
C GLU A 136 17.24 -32.24 -31.91
N MET A 137 17.74 -33.16 -31.07
CA MET A 137 18.00 -32.87 -29.67
C MET A 137 19.03 -31.77 -29.48
N LYS A 138 20.13 -31.81 -30.24
CA LYS A 138 21.16 -30.77 -30.19
C LYS A 138 20.59 -29.38 -30.50
N TYR A 139 19.80 -29.27 -31.58
CA TYR A 139 19.13 -28.03 -31.94
C TYR A 139 18.14 -27.56 -30.87
N LYS A 140 17.32 -28.46 -30.30
CA LYS A 140 16.38 -28.12 -29.22
C LYS A 140 17.10 -27.58 -27.98
N VAL A 141 18.24 -28.15 -27.62
CA VAL A 141 19.04 -27.69 -26.48
C VAL A 141 19.63 -26.32 -26.75
N SER A 142 20.26 -26.09 -27.89
CA SER A 142 20.85 -24.78 -28.24
C SER A 142 19.77 -23.68 -28.33
N ARG A 143 18.61 -23.99 -28.91
CA ARG A 143 17.46 -23.07 -28.97
C ARG A 143 16.94 -22.71 -27.59
N THR A 144 16.85 -23.69 -26.68
CA THR A 144 16.42 -23.45 -25.31
C THR A 144 17.40 -22.55 -24.58
N ASN A 145 18.71 -22.79 -24.74
CA ASN A 145 19.76 -21.97 -24.15
C ASN A 145 19.71 -20.52 -24.68
N TYR A 146 19.51 -20.35 -25.98
CA TYR A 146 19.35 -19.03 -26.59
C TYR A 146 18.14 -18.29 -26.04
N ASN A 147 16.97 -18.94 -25.94
CA ASN A 147 15.76 -18.32 -25.42
C ASN A 147 15.92 -17.90 -23.94
N ASN A 148 16.56 -18.75 -23.12
CA ASN A 148 16.83 -18.44 -21.73
C ASN A 148 17.75 -17.21 -21.58
N LEU A 149 18.74 -17.08 -22.49
CA LEU A 149 19.67 -15.98 -22.45
C LEU A 149 19.04 -14.67 -22.97
N ILE A 150 18.13 -14.73 -23.94
CA ILE A 150 17.31 -13.58 -24.37
C ILE A 150 16.58 -12.96 -23.19
N GLU A 151 15.87 -13.78 -22.39
CA GLU A 151 15.11 -13.32 -21.22
C GLU A 151 16.01 -12.66 -20.16
N ASN A 152 17.27 -13.06 -20.08
CA ASN A 152 18.25 -12.47 -19.16
C ASN A 152 18.90 -11.21 -19.72
N THR A 153 19.05 -11.12 -21.04
CA THR A 153 19.68 -10.00 -21.74
C THR A 153 18.72 -8.82 -21.89
N TYR A 154 17.46 -9.08 -22.21
CA TYR A 154 16.44 -8.03 -22.34
C TYR A 154 15.51 -8.06 -21.15
N LEU A 155 15.62 -7.07 -20.29
CA LEU A 155 14.70 -6.91 -19.16
C LEU A 155 13.40 -6.30 -19.64
N LEU A 156 12.33 -7.07 -19.53
CA LEU A 156 10.98 -6.68 -19.93
C LEU A 156 10.12 -6.43 -18.70
N SER A 157 9.19 -5.50 -18.80
CA SER A 157 8.19 -5.32 -17.72
C SER A 157 7.20 -6.48 -17.72
N PRO A 158 7.01 -7.21 -16.61
CA PRO A 158 6.01 -8.27 -16.51
C PRO A 158 4.57 -7.73 -16.38
N ILE A 159 4.43 -6.46 -16.03
CA ILE A 159 3.14 -5.77 -15.83
C ILE A 159 3.12 -4.43 -16.54
N GLU A 160 1.93 -3.88 -16.75
CA GLU A 160 1.74 -2.46 -17.02
C GLU A 160 1.84 -1.66 -15.72
N GLY A 161 2.42 -0.48 -15.74
CA GLY A 161 2.56 0.36 -14.54
C GLY A 161 3.55 1.49 -14.70
N VAL A 162 3.94 2.08 -13.58
CA VAL A 162 4.90 3.19 -13.52
C VAL A 162 6.21 2.68 -12.92
N VAL A 163 7.32 3.11 -13.47
CA VAL A 163 8.65 2.87 -12.90
C VAL A 163 8.81 3.76 -11.66
N THR A 164 8.87 3.16 -10.47
CA THR A 164 8.97 3.89 -9.20
C THR A 164 10.38 3.94 -8.64
N ALA A 165 11.26 3.05 -9.08
CA ALA A 165 12.68 3.11 -8.72
C ALA A 165 13.56 2.54 -9.84
N ARG A 166 14.77 3.12 -9.96
CA ARG A 166 15.89 2.67 -10.79
C ARG A 166 17.15 2.78 -9.92
N ASN A 167 17.79 1.65 -9.65
CA ASN A 167 18.88 1.58 -8.68
C ASN A 167 20.27 1.47 -9.32
N TYR A 168 20.35 1.41 -10.66
CA TYR A 168 21.61 1.31 -11.40
C TYR A 168 21.58 2.23 -12.62
N ASP A 169 22.74 2.66 -13.05
CA ASP A 169 22.93 3.46 -14.26
C ASP A 169 23.47 2.65 -15.44
N GLN A 170 23.34 3.24 -16.63
CA GLN A 170 23.92 2.65 -17.83
C GLN A 170 25.45 2.57 -17.70
N GLY A 171 26.02 1.40 -17.99
CA GLY A 171 27.45 1.11 -17.83
C GLY A 171 27.79 0.40 -16.51
N ASP A 172 26.90 0.43 -15.53
CA ASP A 172 27.12 -0.25 -14.25
C ASP A 172 27.16 -1.77 -14.41
N MET A 173 27.88 -2.41 -13.49
CA MET A 173 27.83 -3.85 -13.31
C MET A 173 26.71 -4.21 -12.34
N TYR A 174 25.68 -4.88 -12.86
CA TYR A 174 24.65 -5.45 -11.98
C TYR A 174 25.24 -6.59 -11.15
N THR A 175 25.09 -6.50 -9.84
CA THR A 175 25.41 -7.56 -8.88
C THR A 175 24.13 -7.98 -8.16
N MET A 176 23.97 -9.27 -7.86
CA MET A 176 22.78 -9.76 -7.16
C MET A 176 22.61 -9.05 -5.81
N GLY A 177 21.47 -8.41 -5.61
CA GLY A 177 21.17 -7.65 -4.40
C GLY A 177 19.90 -6.83 -4.60
N SER A 178 20.04 -5.55 -4.93
CA SER A 178 18.89 -4.67 -5.19
C SER A 178 18.28 -4.90 -6.57
N PRO A 179 16.97 -4.74 -6.77
CA PRO A 179 16.36 -4.80 -8.08
C PRO A 179 16.88 -3.65 -8.97
N LEU A 180 17.01 -3.90 -10.29
CA LEU A 180 17.39 -2.85 -11.23
C LEU A 180 16.26 -1.83 -11.37
N PHE A 181 15.02 -2.31 -11.53
CA PHE A 181 13.83 -1.47 -11.56
C PHE A 181 12.77 -1.96 -10.57
N VAL A 182 11.95 -1.03 -10.14
CA VAL A 182 10.68 -1.32 -9.49
C VAL A 182 9.58 -0.75 -10.36
N VAL A 183 8.65 -1.62 -10.79
CA VAL A 183 7.47 -1.22 -11.56
C VAL A 183 6.23 -1.49 -10.71
N GLU A 184 5.39 -0.48 -10.56
CA GLU A 184 4.19 -0.55 -9.75
C GLU A 184 2.94 -0.28 -10.58
N LYS A 185 1.96 -1.19 -10.49
CA LYS A 185 0.63 -0.96 -11.03
C LYS A 185 -0.16 -0.10 -10.06
N ILE A 186 -0.37 1.16 -10.45
CA ILE A 186 -1.06 2.15 -9.62
C ILE A 186 -2.47 2.47 -10.10
N ARG A 187 -2.99 1.66 -11.00
CA ARG A 187 -4.35 1.73 -11.52
C ARG A 187 -4.93 0.32 -11.63
N PRO A 188 -5.83 -0.05 -10.70
CA PRO A 188 -6.22 0.67 -9.49
C PRO A 188 -5.12 0.74 -8.42
N VAL A 189 -5.38 1.44 -7.31
CA VAL A 189 -4.59 1.34 -6.08
C VAL A 189 -5.37 0.57 -5.03
N LYS A 190 -4.67 0.07 -4.01
CA LYS A 190 -5.28 -0.63 -2.88
C LYS A 190 -4.85 -0.03 -1.55
N ILE A 191 -5.71 -0.15 -0.57
CA ILE A 191 -5.45 0.20 0.82
C ILE A 191 -5.73 -1.05 1.65
N VAL A 192 -4.81 -1.40 2.54
CA VAL A 192 -5.00 -2.51 3.49
C VAL A 192 -5.18 -1.89 4.87
N VAL A 193 -6.36 -2.11 5.44
CA VAL A 193 -6.79 -1.53 6.71
C VAL A 193 -6.93 -2.62 7.75
N GLY A 194 -6.38 -2.42 8.95
CA GLY A 194 -6.65 -3.25 10.11
C GLY A 194 -7.95 -2.78 10.80
N VAL A 195 -8.94 -3.63 10.82
CA VAL A 195 -10.27 -3.35 11.39
C VAL A 195 -10.49 -4.19 12.63
N SER A 196 -11.15 -3.62 13.67
CA SER A 196 -11.48 -4.34 14.91
C SER A 196 -12.32 -5.59 14.65
N GLU A 197 -12.04 -6.68 15.36
CA GLU A 197 -12.78 -7.96 15.26
C GLU A 197 -14.28 -7.81 15.52
N GLU A 198 -14.70 -6.80 16.30
CA GLU A 198 -16.12 -6.50 16.59
C GLU A 198 -16.92 -6.16 15.31
N LEU A 199 -16.25 -5.61 14.30
CA LEU A 199 -16.86 -5.25 13.03
C LEU A 199 -16.83 -6.38 12.01
N TYR A 200 -16.29 -7.55 12.38
CA TYR A 200 -16.10 -8.64 11.42
C TYR A 200 -17.41 -9.06 10.71
N THR A 201 -18.54 -9.10 11.45
CA THR A 201 -19.83 -9.47 10.86
C THR A 201 -20.49 -8.34 10.07
N LYS A 202 -20.12 -7.09 10.35
CA LYS A 202 -20.71 -5.89 9.75
C LYS A 202 -20.06 -5.52 8.41
N ILE A 203 -18.75 -5.81 8.21
CA ILE A 203 -18.02 -5.52 6.98
C ILE A 203 -18.10 -6.69 6.01
N ASN A 204 -18.49 -6.42 4.78
CA ASN A 204 -18.65 -7.42 3.74
C ASN A 204 -17.93 -7.02 2.45
N LYS A 205 -17.53 -8.05 1.66
CA LYS A 205 -16.99 -7.84 0.33
C LYS A 205 -18.02 -7.11 -0.56
N GLY A 206 -17.56 -6.13 -1.33
CA GLY A 206 -18.40 -5.28 -2.18
C GLY A 206 -18.94 -4.03 -1.48
N MET A 207 -18.71 -3.88 -0.17
CA MET A 207 -19.11 -2.69 0.57
C MET A 207 -18.37 -1.46 0.03
N LYS A 208 -19.10 -0.37 -0.19
CA LYS A 208 -18.53 0.93 -0.57
C LYS A 208 -18.01 1.63 0.68
N VAL A 209 -16.90 2.30 0.53
CA VAL A 209 -16.25 3.06 1.60
C VAL A 209 -15.77 4.40 1.07
N ASP A 210 -15.79 5.40 1.92
CA ASP A 210 -15.25 6.72 1.61
C ASP A 210 -13.78 6.78 2.02
N VAL A 211 -12.95 7.27 1.12
CA VAL A 211 -11.52 7.42 1.37
C VAL A 211 -11.11 8.87 1.21
N ASN A 212 -10.55 9.43 2.27
CA ASN A 212 -10.02 10.78 2.29
C ASN A 212 -8.50 10.72 2.37
N LEU A 213 -7.85 11.52 1.52
CA LEU A 213 -6.40 11.64 1.48
C LEU A 213 -5.99 13.02 2.01
N ASP A 214 -5.05 13.07 2.95
CA ASP A 214 -4.61 14.34 3.56
C ASP A 214 -4.02 15.33 2.53
N VAL A 215 -3.50 14.80 1.42
CA VAL A 215 -2.94 15.58 0.30
C VAL A 215 -4.04 16.30 -0.50
N TYR A 216 -5.28 15.81 -0.46
CA TYR A 216 -6.42 16.37 -1.19
C TYR A 216 -7.56 16.71 -0.23
N PRO A 217 -7.42 17.78 0.58
CA PRO A 217 -8.44 18.15 1.56
C PRO A 217 -9.75 18.53 0.85
N GLY A 218 -10.85 17.92 1.33
CA GLY A 218 -12.20 18.13 0.76
C GLY A 218 -12.55 17.26 -0.45
N GLU A 219 -11.64 16.43 -0.96
CA GLU A 219 -11.93 15.44 -2.01
C GLU A 219 -12.11 14.05 -1.39
N THR A 220 -13.24 13.42 -1.67
CA THR A 220 -13.54 12.04 -1.22
C THR A 220 -13.44 11.09 -2.40
N PHE A 221 -12.64 10.05 -2.23
CA PHE A 221 -12.48 8.97 -3.21
C PHE A 221 -13.37 7.79 -2.80
N GLN A 222 -14.10 7.23 -3.76
CA GLN A 222 -14.92 6.05 -3.53
C GLN A 222 -14.07 4.79 -3.64
N GLY A 223 -14.03 4.01 -2.56
CA GLY A 223 -13.41 2.70 -2.50
C GLY A 223 -14.43 1.58 -2.41
N VAL A 224 -14.00 0.36 -2.71
CA VAL A 224 -14.80 -0.86 -2.58
C VAL A 224 -13.99 -1.92 -1.86
N VAL A 225 -14.59 -2.56 -0.86
CA VAL A 225 -13.99 -3.71 -0.16
C VAL A 225 -13.85 -4.87 -1.15
N LYS A 226 -12.62 -5.20 -1.49
CA LYS A 226 -12.27 -6.28 -2.43
C LYS A 226 -12.06 -7.60 -1.71
N ILE A 227 -11.32 -7.56 -0.59
CA ILE A 227 -10.99 -8.73 0.21
C ILE A 227 -11.23 -8.40 1.68
N LYS A 228 -11.91 -9.31 2.39
CA LYS A 228 -11.92 -9.42 3.84
C LYS A 228 -11.11 -10.65 4.21
N TYR A 229 -10.01 -10.46 4.90
CA TYR A 229 -9.16 -11.57 5.30
C TYR A 229 -9.84 -12.43 6.37
N PRO A 230 -9.74 -13.76 6.28
CA PRO A 230 -10.46 -14.66 7.18
C PRO A 230 -9.79 -14.80 8.56
N SER A 231 -8.57 -14.32 8.72
CA SER A 231 -7.79 -14.42 9.96
C SER A 231 -7.81 -13.12 10.74
N VAL A 232 -7.88 -13.23 12.06
CA VAL A 232 -7.72 -12.13 13.02
C VAL A 232 -6.32 -12.24 13.61
N ASP A 233 -5.61 -11.13 13.69
CA ASP A 233 -4.34 -11.04 14.41
C ASP A 233 -4.62 -11.02 15.92
N PRO A 234 -4.17 -12.03 16.67
CA PRO A 234 -4.45 -12.13 18.11
C PRO A 234 -3.76 -11.04 18.95
N ALA A 235 -2.67 -10.45 18.45
CA ALA A 235 -1.93 -9.41 19.17
C ALA A 235 -2.64 -8.06 19.11
N THR A 236 -3.23 -7.74 17.97
CA THR A 236 -3.90 -6.45 17.73
C THR A 236 -5.42 -6.53 17.78
N ARG A 237 -5.99 -7.74 17.81
CA ARG A 237 -7.44 -7.98 17.73
C ARG A 237 -8.08 -7.36 16.50
N THR A 238 -7.35 -7.37 15.37
CA THR A 238 -7.82 -6.81 14.10
C THR A 238 -7.79 -7.86 12.99
N PHE A 239 -8.67 -7.71 12.02
CA PHE A 239 -8.60 -8.42 10.74
C PHE A 239 -8.30 -7.43 9.62
N GLN A 240 -7.65 -7.88 8.58
CA GLN A 240 -7.31 -7.01 7.44
C GLN A 240 -8.45 -6.95 6.43
N VAL A 241 -8.64 -5.76 5.88
CA VAL A 241 -9.60 -5.47 4.81
C VAL A 241 -8.85 -4.76 3.68
N GLU A 242 -8.89 -5.33 2.48
CA GLU A 242 -8.35 -4.69 1.28
C GLU A 242 -9.45 -3.89 0.59
N VAL A 243 -9.24 -2.59 0.47
CA VAL A 243 -10.09 -1.64 -0.24
C VAL A 243 -9.42 -1.24 -1.54
N THR A 244 -10.14 -1.29 -2.66
CA THR A 244 -9.64 -0.88 -3.96
C THR A 244 -10.25 0.45 -4.37
N ILE A 245 -9.43 1.36 -4.89
CA ILE A 245 -9.83 2.67 -5.43
C ILE A 245 -9.48 2.71 -6.93
N PRO A 246 -10.43 3.00 -7.83
CA PRO A 246 -10.17 3.18 -9.26
C PRO A 246 -9.42 4.51 -9.48
N ASN A 247 -8.13 4.47 -9.71
CA ASN A 247 -7.25 5.63 -9.83
C ASN A 247 -7.10 6.07 -11.31
N ASN A 248 -8.19 6.43 -11.99
CA ASN A 248 -8.20 6.71 -13.43
C ASN A 248 -7.36 7.92 -13.84
N ASN A 249 -7.26 8.91 -12.96
CA ASN A 249 -6.52 10.16 -13.18
C ASN A 249 -5.10 10.14 -12.59
N TYR A 250 -4.65 9.00 -12.06
CA TYR A 250 -3.33 8.85 -11.42
C TYR A 250 -3.04 9.82 -10.26
N LYS A 251 -4.07 10.44 -9.67
CA LYS A 251 -3.90 11.36 -8.54
C LYS A 251 -3.39 10.66 -7.29
N VAL A 252 -3.90 9.46 -7.03
CA VAL A 252 -3.56 8.68 -5.84
C VAL A 252 -2.25 7.94 -6.07
N ARG A 253 -1.28 8.15 -5.18
CA ARG A 253 0.04 7.51 -5.27
C ARG A 253 0.28 6.55 -4.11
N PRO A 254 0.97 5.43 -4.34
CA PRO A 254 1.47 4.58 -3.27
C PRO A 254 2.31 5.40 -2.28
N GLY A 255 2.16 5.09 -0.99
CA GLY A 255 2.80 5.83 0.09
C GLY A 255 1.98 6.98 0.66
N MET A 256 0.89 7.42 0.01
CA MET A 256 0.00 8.43 0.59
C MET A 256 -0.74 7.89 1.80
N PHE A 257 -0.98 8.76 2.77
CA PHE A 257 -1.78 8.45 3.94
C PHE A 257 -3.27 8.63 3.63
N ALA A 258 -4.08 7.67 4.05
CA ALA A 258 -5.51 7.62 3.78
C ALA A 258 -6.31 7.37 5.06
N ARG A 259 -7.48 8.00 5.16
CA ARG A 259 -8.53 7.68 6.12
C ARG A 259 -9.67 6.99 5.39
N VAL A 260 -9.98 5.79 5.82
CA VAL A 260 -11.04 4.96 5.24
C VAL A 260 -12.21 4.95 6.20
N THR A 261 -13.36 5.44 5.75
CA THR A 261 -14.59 5.52 6.51
C THR A 261 -15.52 4.39 6.09
N PHE A 262 -15.86 3.53 7.04
CA PHE A 262 -16.85 2.47 6.86
C PHE A 262 -18.17 2.94 7.46
N SER A 263 -19.26 2.85 6.67
CA SER A 263 -20.63 3.05 7.13
C SER A 263 -21.33 1.70 7.10
N TYR A 264 -21.79 1.20 8.27
CA TYR A 264 -22.25 -0.19 8.39
C TYR A 264 -23.63 -0.34 9.04
N GLY A 265 -24.39 0.72 9.17
CA GLY A 265 -25.77 0.67 9.69
C GLY A 265 -26.28 2.00 10.17
N LYS A 266 -27.56 1.98 10.53
CA LYS A 266 -28.24 3.05 11.26
C LYS A 266 -28.74 2.48 12.55
N GLU A 267 -28.52 3.19 13.63
CA GLU A 267 -29.05 2.86 14.96
C GLU A 267 -30.01 3.99 15.36
N SER A 268 -31.23 3.62 15.77
CA SER A 268 -32.28 4.55 16.19
C SER A 268 -32.46 4.54 17.70
#